data_9c110c45b8d67d84c4e40af84025d6c6
#
_entry.id   9c110c45b8d67d84c4e40af84025d6c6
#
_cell.length_a   1.000
_cell.length_b   1.000
_cell.length_c   1.000
_cell.angle_alpha   90.00
_cell.angle_beta   90.00
_cell.angle_gamma   90.00
#
_symmetry.space_group_name_H-M   'P 1'
#
loop_
_entity.id
_entity.type
_entity.pdbx_description
1 polymer ?
#
loop_
_entity_poly.entity_id
_entity_poly.type
_entity_poly.pdbx_seq_one_letter_code
_entity_poly.pdbx_strand_id
1 'polypeptide(L)'
;MATMSYEQEKAYIEGKLHEKDLKHLKVTKRGDSLVVYSEDSNGKENRCRFTYKKRGIYNLSMSNHTGRWEATPFEESLEELLEMVIEQFPWTLIDYEQDNVIPKTPK
;
A
#
# COMPACT_ATOMS: atom_id res chain seq x y z
N MET A 1 -1.16 -24.47 10.00
CA MET A 1 -1.53 -23.66 8.85
C MET A 1 -0.35 -22.83 8.39
N ALA A 2 -0.01 -22.99 7.17
CA ALA A 2 1.15 -22.29 6.63
C ALA A 2 0.82 -20.83 6.38
N THR A 3 1.78 -19.98 6.64
CA THR A 3 1.66 -18.58 6.25
C THR A 3 1.94 -18.47 4.77
N MET A 4 1.42 -17.43 4.15
CA MET A 4 1.70 -17.19 2.76
C MET A 4 3.17 -16.84 2.58
N SER A 5 3.74 -17.30 1.48
CA SER A 5 5.08 -16.87 1.11
C SER A 5 5.02 -15.41 0.68
N TYR A 6 6.19 -14.79 0.57
CA TYR A 6 6.26 -13.42 0.10
C TYR A 6 5.58 -13.28 -1.26
N GLU A 7 5.84 -14.23 -2.15
CA GLU A 7 5.28 -14.17 -3.49
C GLU A 7 3.76 -14.26 -3.47
N GLN A 8 3.24 -15.08 -2.57
CA GLN A 8 1.79 -15.18 -2.43
C GLN A 8 1.18 -13.89 -1.87
N GLU A 9 1.86 -13.30 -0.89
CA GLU A 9 1.39 -12.06 -0.31
C GLU A 9 1.43 -10.94 -1.33
N LYS A 10 2.51 -10.86 -2.09
CA LYS A 10 2.64 -9.86 -3.13
C LYS A 10 1.54 -10.02 -4.18
N ALA A 11 1.33 -11.25 -4.63
CA ALA A 11 0.32 -11.52 -5.63
C ALA A 11 -1.08 -11.18 -5.11
N TYR A 12 -1.34 -11.50 -3.86
CA TYR A 12 -2.63 -11.20 -3.27
C TYR A 12 -2.89 -9.71 -3.23
N ILE A 13 -1.92 -8.94 -2.75
CA ILE A 13 -2.08 -7.49 -2.64
C ILE A 13 -2.22 -6.86 -4.02
N GLU A 14 -1.33 -7.23 -4.93
CA GLU A 14 -1.37 -6.64 -6.27
C GLU A 14 -2.65 -7.01 -6.99
N GLY A 15 -3.11 -8.25 -6.80
CA GLY A 15 -4.36 -8.69 -7.42
C GLY A 15 -5.55 -7.88 -6.93
N LYS A 16 -5.61 -7.64 -5.63
CA LYS A 16 -6.70 -6.85 -5.08
C LYS A 16 -6.66 -5.41 -5.55
N LEU A 17 -5.47 -4.84 -5.60
CA LEU A 17 -5.33 -3.46 -6.06
C LEU A 17 -5.69 -3.34 -7.53
N HIS A 18 -5.29 -4.30 -8.34
CA HIS A 18 -5.60 -4.28 -9.77
C HIS A 18 -7.09 -4.46 -10.00
N GLU A 19 -7.77 -5.22 -9.15
CA GLU A 19 -9.23 -5.34 -9.24
C GLU A 19 -9.92 -4.00 -9.04
N LYS A 20 -9.29 -3.11 -8.27
CA LYS A 20 -9.84 -1.79 -8.01
C LYS A 20 -9.30 -0.76 -9.00
N ASP A 21 -8.73 -1.23 -10.10
CA ASP A 21 -8.21 -0.37 -11.15
C ASP A 21 -7.00 0.45 -10.70
N LEU A 22 -6.26 -0.08 -9.73
CA LEU A 22 -5.07 0.58 -9.20
C LEU A 22 -3.82 -0.11 -9.74
N LYS A 23 -3.72 -0.17 -11.05
CA LYS A 23 -2.67 -0.96 -11.70
C LYS A 23 -1.30 -0.31 -11.66
N HIS A 24 -1.25 0.94 -11.24
CA HIS A 24 0.02 1.65 -11.10
C HIS A 24 0.77 1.23 -9.84
N LEU A 25 0.14 0.47 -8.96
CA LEU A 25 0.74 0.11 -7.68
C LEU A 25 1.45 -1.22 -7.76
N LYS A 26 2.57 -1.30 -7.06
CA LYS A 26 3.40 -2.49 -6.99
C LYS A 26 3.72 -2.78 -5.53
N VAL A 27 4.18 -3.98 -5.28
CA VAL A 27 4.52 -4.41 -3.92
C VAL A 27 5.93 -4.95 -3.91
N THR A 28 6.69 -4.58 -2.88
CA THR A 28 8.01 -5.13 -2.68
C THR A 28 8.19 -5.45 -1.21
N LYS A 29 9.12 -6.33 -0.90
CA LYS A 29 9.41 -6.70 0.47
C LYS A 29 10.63 -5.94 0.97
N ARG A 30 10.52 -5.44 2.19
CA ARG A 30 11.62 -4.76 2.86
C ARG A 30 11.67 -5.25 4.30
N GLY A 31 12.61 -6.13 4.61
CA GLY A 31 12.66 -6.72 5.93
C GLY A 31 11.38 -7.46 6.23
N ASP A 32 10.71 -7.08 7.30
CA ASP A 32 9.45 -7.70 7.69
C ASP A 32 8.24 -6.99 7.12
N SER A 33 8.45 -6.08 6.19
CA SER A 33 7.37 -5.25 5.68
C SER A 33 7.10 -5.53 4.21
N LEU A 34 5.83 -5.38 3.83
CA LEU A 34 5.40 -5.40 2.44
C LEU A 34 5.05 -3.96 2.11
N VAL A 35 5.78 -3.37 1.18
CA VAL A 35 5.64 -1.96 0.85
C VAL A 35 4.89 -1.82 -0.46
N VAL A 36 3.80 -1.05 -0.43
CA VAL A 36 3.05 -0.70 -1.63
C VAL A 36 3.60 0.63 -2.14
N TYR A 37 3.96 0.64 -3.41
CA TYR A 37 4.59 1.82 -4.00
C TYR A 37 4.16 1.97 -5.45
N SER A 38 4.38 3.16 -5.98
CA SER A 38 4.23 3.40 -7.41
C SER A 38 5.54 3.95 -7.94
N GLU A 39 5.71 3.83 -9.26
CA GLU A 39 6.91 4.29 -9.91
C GLU A 39 6.51 5.00 -11.19
N ASP A 40 6.98 6.22 -11.36
CA ASP A 40 6.64 7.00 -12.54
C ASP A 40 7.87 7.76 -12.99
N SER A 41 7.69 8.71 -13.88
CA SER A 41 8.81 9.48 -14.43
C SER A 41 9.54 10.29 -13.36
N ASN A 42 8.89 10.56 -12.25
CA ASN A 42 9.49 11.30 -11.15
C ASN A 42 10.16 10.41 -10.13
N GLY A 43 10.06 9.09 -10.31
CA GLY A 43 10.71 8.16 -9.42
C GLY A 43 9.72 7.31 -8.66
N LYS A 44 10.20 6.71 -7.59
CA LYS A 44 9.43 5.79 -6.79
C LYS A 44 8.76 6.52 -5.63
N GLU A 45 7.52 6.20 -5.39
CA GLU A 45 6.79 6.81 -4.29
C GLU A 45 6.13 5.74 -3.44
N ASN A 46 6.50 5.68 -2.17
CA ASN A 46 5.91 4.74 -1.23
C ASN A 46 4.53 5.21 -0.82
N ARG A 47 3.60 4.26 -0.68
CA ARG A 47 2.22 4.58 -0.34
C ARG A 47 1.86 4.11 1.04
N CYS A 48 2.02 2.81 1.29
CA CYS A 48 1.74 2.24 2.60
C CYS A 48 2.57 0.99 2.75
N ARG A 49 2.62 0.46 3.97
CA ARG A 49 3.32 -0.78 4.19
C ARG A 49 2.62 -1.57 5.27
N PHE A 50 2.77 -2.89 5.16
CA PHE A 50 2.22 -3.84 6.12
C PHE A 50 3.39 -4.54 6.78
N THR A 51 3.59 -4.29 8.06
CA THR A 51 4.73 -4.83 8.80
C THR A 51 4.28 -6.03 9.61
N TYR A 52 4.93 -7.16 9.40
CA TYR A 52 4.61 -8.38 10.10
C TYR A 52 4.87 -8.21 11.60
N LYS A 53 3.88 -8.53 12.41
CA LYS A 53 4.02 -8.43 13.86
C LYS A 53 4.07 -9.81 14.49
N LYS A 54 3.15 -10.65 14.13
CA LYS A 54 3.09 -12.02 14.59
C LYS A 54 2.21 -12.78 13.62
N ARG A 55 2.08 -14.08 13.86
CA ARG A 55 1.38 -14.93 12.91
C ARG A 55 0.02 -14.35 12.52
N GLY A 56 -0.13 -14.08 11.25
CA GLY A 56 -1.39 -13.58 10.72
C GLY A 56 -1.72 -12.14 11.03
N ILE A 57 -0.85 -11.43 11.74
CA ILE A 57 -1.14 -10.06 12.16
C ILE A 57 -0.06 -9.14 11.61
N TYR A 58 -0.50 -8.07 10.97
CA TYR A 58 0.36 -7.04 10.42
C TYR A 58 -0.03 -5.69 10.98
N ASN A 59 0.90 -4.76 10.95
CA ASN A 59 0.65 -3.38 11.35
C ASN A 59 0.71 -2.50 10.11
N LEU A 60 -0.25 -1.58 10.01
CA LEU A 60 -0.33 -0.68 8.87
C LEU A 60 0.45 0.60 9.16
N SER A 61 1.29 0.99 8.24
CA SER A 61 1.94 2.31 8.26
C SER A 61 1.68 3.00 6.94
N MET A 62 1.61 4.32 6.96
CA MET A 62 1.34 5.10 5.78
C MET A 62 2.47 6.07 5.54
N SER A 63 2.76 6.32 4.27
CA SER A 63 3.75 7.32 3.91
C SER A 63 3.08 8.69 3.91
N ASN A 64 3.68 9.66 4.59
CA ASN A 64 3.12 11.00 4.59
C ASN A 64 3.71 11.79 3.42
N HIS A 65 3.29 13.03 3.30
CA HIS A 65 3.67 13.86 2.16
C HIS A 65 5.16 14.19 2.12
N THR A 66 5.87 13.97 3.23
CA THR A 66 7.31 14.20 3.25
C THR A 66 8.09 12.92 2.98
N GLY A 67 7.40 11.81 2.73
CA GLY A 67 8.05 10.55 2.46
C GLY A 67 8.39 9.75 3.70
N ARG A 68 7.96 10.19 4.84
CA ARG A 68 8.22 9.48 6.09
C ARG A 68 7.08 8.52 6.41
N TRP A 69 7.44 7.45 7.10
CA TRP A 69 6.46 6.48 7.53
C TRP A 69 5.79 6.94 8.81
N GLU A 70 4.47 6.86 8.82
CA GLU A 70 3.68 7.13 10.02
C GLU A 70 2.95 5.87 10.40
N ALA A 71 3.23 5.37 11.59
CA ALA A 71 2.59 4.17 12.08
C ALA A 71 1.14 4.49 12.45
N THR A 72 0.27 3.51 12.24
CA THR A 72 -1.11 3.61 12.69
C THR A 72 -1.32 2.58 13.79
N PRO A 73 -2.38 2.70 14.57
CA PRO A 73 -2.69 1.70 15.59
C PRO A 73 -3.35 0.44 15.03
N PHE A 74 -3.53 0.35 13.72
CA PHE A 74 -4.28 -0.75 13.13
C PHE A 74 -3.39 -1.98 13.00
N GLU A 75 -3.79 -3.06 13.68
CA GLU A 75 -3.11 -4.35 13.64
C GLU A 75 -4.15 -5.41 13.35
N GLU A 76 -4.15 -5.93 12.13
CA GLU A 76 -5.14 -6.88 11.66
C GLU A 76 -4.46 -7.85 10.70
N SER A 77 -5.24 -8.74 10.16
CA SER A 77 -4.74 -9.59 9.10
C SER A 77 -4.40 -8.74 7.88
N LEU A 78 -3.52 -9.28 7.03
CA LEU A 78 -3.14 -8.58 5.81
C LEU A 78 -4.36 -8.24 4.97
N GLU A 79 -5.28 -9.19 4.89
CA GLU A 79 -6.50 -9.03 4.12
C GLU A 79 -7.34 -7.86 4.64
N GLU A 80 -7.50 -7.80 5.95
CA GLU A 80 -8.32 -6.74 6.55
C GLU A 80 -7.67 -5.38 6.43
N LEU A 81 -6.35 -5.33 6.60
CA LEU A 81 -5.65 -4.06 6.46
C LEU A 81 -5.72 -3.56 5.03
N LEU A 82 -5.58 -4.45 4.07
CA LEU A 82 -5.63 -4.06 2.67
C LEU A 82 -7.01 -3.49 2.33
N GLU A 83 -8.07 -4.16 2.79
CA GLU A 83 -9.40 -3.64 2.55
C GLU A 83 -9.61 -2.30 3.22
N MET A 84 -9.06 -2.14 4.42
CA MET A 84 -9.17 -0.87 5.13
C MET A 84 -8.53 0.26 4.33
N VAL A 85 -7.35 0.03 3.79
CA VAL A 85 -6.67 1.05 3.00
C VAL A 85 -7.48 1.40 1.76
N ILE A 86 -7.99 0.39 1.07
CA ILE A 86 -8.74 0.62 -0.15
C ILE A 86 -10.01 1.41 0.12
N GLU A 87 -10.70 1.10 1.21
CA GLU A 87 -12.00 1.68 1.48
C GLU A 87 -11.95 2.97 2.28
N GLN A 88 -11.03 3.06 3.22
CA GLN A 88 -11.00 4.19 4.13
C GLN A 88 -9.90 5.19 3.84
N PHE A 89 -8.85 4.76 3.16
CA PHE A 89 -7.74 5.64 2.84
C PHE A 89 -7.40 5.60 1.36
N PRO A 90 -8.40 5.73 0.47
CA PRO A 90 -8.15 5.58 -0.96
C PRO A 90 -7.20 6.63 -1.53
N TRP A 91 -7.14 7.81 -0.90
CA TRP A 91 -6.25 8.86 -1.40
C TRP A 91 -4.78 8.45 -1.34
N THR A 92 -4.45 7.48 -0.50
CA THR A 92 -3.07 7.02 -0.39
C THR A 92 -2.65 6.17 -1.57
N LEU A 93 -3.62 5.72 -2.38
CA LEU A 93 -3.39 4.78 -3.46
C LEU A 93 -3.66 5.35 -4.85
N ILE A 94 -4.09 6.60 -4.94
CA ILE A 94 -4.47 7.16 -6.22
C ILE A 94 -3.24 7.33 -7.12
N ASP A 95 -3.49 7.40 -8.41
CA ASP A 95 -2.47 7.60 -9.40
C ASP A 95 -2.27 9.09 -9.62
N TYR A 96 -1.20 9.61 -9.04
CA TYR A 96 -0.96 11.06 -9.09
C TYR A 96 -0.75 11.56 -10.51
N GLU A 97 -0.11 10.75 -11.35
CA GLU A 97 0.11 11.18 -12.72
C GLU A 97 -1.20 11.29 -13.49
N GLN A 98 -2.06 10.33 -13.29
CA GLN A 98 -3.36 10.34 -13.92
C GLN A 98 -4.20 11.49 -13.39
N ASP A 99 -4.10 11.76 -12.11
CA ASP A 99 -4.86 12.82 -11.48
C ASP A 99 -4.30 14.19 -11.78
N ASN A 100 -3.12 14.26 -12.36
CA ASN A 100 -2.53 15.54 -12.70
C ASN A 100 -3.29 16.31 -13.74
N VAL A 101 -4.13 15.63 -14.47
CA VAL A 101 -5.01 16.34 -15.39
C VAL A 101 -6.05 17.14 -14.64
N ILE A 102 -6.23 16.84 -13.37
CA ILE A 102 -7.16 17.54 -12.52
C ILE A 102 -6.37 18.59 -11.76
N PRO A 103 -6.78 19.85 -11.84
CA PRO A 103 -6.08 20.90 -11.11
C PRO A 103 -6.07 20.59 -9.63
N LYS A 104 -4.97 20.64 -9.10
CA LYS A 104 -4.90 20.39 -7.69
C LYS A 104 -5.24 21.60 -6.94
N THR A 105 -5.23 21.72 -7.12
CA THR A 105 -5.33 22.47 -6.53
C THR A 105 -5.11 23.06 -5.98
N PRO A 106 -5.00 23.33 -5.93
CA PRO A 106 -4.88 23.65 -5.46
C PRO A 106 -5.10 24.16 -4.80
N LYS A 107 -5.05 24.04 -4.59
CA LYS A 107 -5.28 24.32 -4.06
C LYS A 107 -5.05 24.66 -3.70
#